data_a656e52ec7715d988e386b3e6a861d8b
#
_entry.id   a656e52ec7715d988e386b3e6a861d8b
#
_cell.length_a   1.000
_cell.length_b   1.000
_cell.length_c   1.000
_cell.angle_alpha   90.00
_cell.angle_beta   90.00
_cell.angle_gamma   90.00
#
_symmetry.space_group_name_H-M   'P 1'
#
loop_
_entity.id
_entity.type
_entity.pdbx_description
1 polymer ?
#
loop_
_entity_poly.entity_id
_entity_poly.type
_entity_poly.pdbx_seq_one_letter_code
_entity_poly.pdbx_strand_id
1 'polypeptide(L)'
;MVDLITITDPRSNAAEAFRALRTNLIFSSIGSPITTLLVTSAAQSEGKSQVAANLAVTLAQSGNKTILVDADLRKPAQHTIWNTKNERGLTTMMLDNSAVSSPPLLDTEIENLQLLTSGVLPPAPADLLSSQRMSEVIGVLKARANYIIFDSPPILAATDATLLSTKLDGSLLVIRAGSTRREDALRARQSLERVHARIIGAVLSNAPHETTRYYG
;
A
#
# COMPACT_ATOMS: atom_id res chain seq x y z
N MET A 1 16.60 7.84 10.47
CA MET A 1 15.92 6.65 11.03
C MET A 1 14.51 6.69 10.50
N VAL A 2 13.99 5.58 10.03
CA VAL A 2 12.61 5.49 9.48
C VAL A 2 11.61 5.62 10.64
N ASP A 3 10.69 6.57 10.56
CA ASP A 3 9.69 6.82 11.61
C ASP A 3 8.40 6.02 11.34
N LEU A 4 8.49 4.70 11.55
CA LEU A 4 7.37 3.77 11.48
C LEU A 4 7.15 3.12 12.85
N ILE A 5 5.94 3.17 13.37
CA ILE A 5 5.63 2.70 14.73
C ILE A 5 5.97 1.21 14.94
N THR A 6 5.87 0.40 13.89
CA THR A 6 6.26 -1.02 13.93
C THR A 6 7.75 -1.24 14.09
N ILE A 7 8.57 -0.20 13.87
CA ILE A 7 10.04 -0.18 14.03
C ILE A 7 10.43 0.60 15.29
N THR A 8 9.89 1.81 15.47
CA THR A 8 10.29 2.74 16.54
C THR A 8 9.74 2.35 17.90
N ASP A 9 8.53 1.79 17.95
CA ASP A 9 7.93 1.24 19.19
C ASP A 9 7.16 -0.06 18.91
N PRO A 10 7.89 -1.18 18.69
CA PRO A 10 7.29 -2.45 18.29
C PRO A 10 6.40 -3.10 19.37
N ARG A 11 6.43 -2.59 20.61
CA ARG A 11 5.57 -3.07 21.71
C ARG A 11 4.33 -2.23 21.94
N SER A 12 4.14 -1.15 21.19
CA SER A 12 2.96 -0.30 21.30
C SER A 12 1.68 -1.01 20.84
N ASN A 13 0.56 -0.55 21.35
CA ASN A 13 -0.76 -1.01 20.90
C ASN A 13 -0.97 -0.74 19.40
N ALA A 14 -0.38 0.33 18.87
CA ALA A 14 -0.44 0.64 17.45
C ALA A 14 0.34 -0.39 16.61
N ALA A 15 1.53 -0.79 17.05
CA ALA A 15 2.28 -1.87 16.38
C ALA A 15 1.53 -3.20 16.45
N GLU A 16 0.85 -3.49 17.58
CA GLU A 16 0.01 -4.68 17.72
C GLU A 16 -1.19 -4.65 16.76
N ALA A 17 -1.81 -3.48 16.57
CA ALA A 17 -2.89 -3.32 15.59
C ALA A 17 -2.43 -3.64 14.15
N PHE A 18 -1.19 -3.29 13.77
CA PHE A 18 -0.64 -3.68 12.47
C PHE A 18 -0.37 -5.19 12.38
N ARG A 19 0.04 -5.86 13.46
CA ARG A 19 0.15 -7.33 13.50
C ARG A 19 -1.20 -8.01 13.35
N ALA A 20 -2.23 -7.48 14.01
CA ALA A 20 -3.61 -7.94 13.84
C ALA A 20 -4.12 -7.71 12.42
N LEU A 21 -3.83 -6.55 11.80
CA LEU A 21 -4.17 -6.27 10.41
C LEU A 21 -3.52 -7.28 9.46
N ARG A 22 -2.22 -7.57 9.63
CA ARG A 22 -1.52 -8.62 8.88
C ARG A 22 -2.23 -9.96 9.01
N THR A 23 -2.57 -10.37 10.24
CA THR A 23 -3.24 -11.64 10.53
C THR A 23 -4.59 -11.70 9.80
N ASN A 24 -5.38 -10.64 9.87
CA ASN A 24 -6.67 -10.55 9.17
C ASN A 24 -6.50 -10.63 7.64
N LEU A 25 -5.45 -10.00 7.09
CA LEU A 25 -5.13 -10.09 5.67
C LEU A 25 -4.83 -11.53 5.25
N ILE A 26 -4.00 -12.24 6.03
CA ILE A 26 -3.65 -13.64 5.76
C ILE A 26 -4.91 -14.52 5.79
N PHE A 27 -5.79 -14.36 6.78
CA PHE A 27 -7.05 -15.10 6.84
C PHE A 27 -8.00 -14.76 5.69
N SER A 28 -8.04 -13.50 5.24
CA SER A 28 -8.84 -13.07 4.08
C SER A 28 -8.33 -13.67 2.76
N SER A 29 -7.12 -14.22 2.75
CA SER A 29 -6.51 -14.89 1.59
C SER A 29 -6.93 -16.36 1.46
N ILE A 30 -7.62 -16.93 2.44
CA ILE A 30 -8.07 -18.33 2.40
C ILE A 30 -9.13 -18.48 1.30
N GLY A 31 -8.91 -19.39 0.37
CA GLY A 31 -9.80 -19.65 -0.77
C GLY A 31 -9.65 -18.69 -1.95
N SER A 32 -9.07 -17.50 -1.75
CA SER A 32 -8.75 -16.56 -2.83
C SER A 32 -7.45 -15.80 -2.46
N PRO A 33 -6.29 -16.28 -2.94
CA PRO A 33 -4.99 -15.73 -2.58
C PRO A 33 -4.88 -14.23 -2.85
N ILE A 34 -4.23 -13.50 -1.93
CA ILE A 34 -3.94 -12.08 -2.05
C ILE A 34 -2.42 -11.95 -2.07
N THR A 35 -1.85 -11.76 -3.24
CA THR A 35 -0.43 -11.45 -3.43
C THR A 35 -0.23 -9.94 -3.58
N THR A 36 -1.17 -9.26 -4.23
CA THR A 36 -1.12 -7.82 -4.50
C THR A 36 -2.25 -7.10 -3.77
N LEU A 37 -1.91 -6.08 -3.00
CA LEU A 37 -2.85 -5.31 -2.20
C LEU A 37 -2.72 -3.81 -2.51
N LEU A 38 -3.80 -3.17 -2.89
CA LEU A 38 -3.91 -1.73 -2.97
C LEU A 38 -4.20 -1.15 -1.58
N VAL A 39 -3.45 -0.15 -1.17
CA VAL A 39 -3.76 0.70 -0.02
C VAL A 39 -4.12 2.09 -0.52
N THR A 40 -5.35 2.50 -0.31
CA THR A 40 -5.87 3.81 -0.71
C THR A 40 -6.66 4.45 0.43
N SER A 41 -7.08 5.70 0.26
CA SER A 41 -7.91 6.42 1.22
C SER A 41 -9.00 7.22 0.51
N ALA A 42 -9.99 7.74 1.23
CA ALA A 42 -11.00 8.62 0.65
C ALA A 42 -10.37 9.97 0.26
N ALA A 43 -9.59 10.58 1.16
CA ALA A 43 -8.99 11.90 1.00
C ALA A 43 -7.48 11.91 1.29
N GLN A 44 -6.84 13.05 1.05
CA GLN A 44 -5.43 13.26 1.38
C GLN A 44 -5.22 13.29 2.91
N SER A 45 -4.00 12.98 3.34
CA SER A 45 -3.56 13.04 4.75
C SER A 45 -4.32 12.11 5.71
N GLU A 46 -4.92 11.03 5.20
CA GLU A 46 -5.59 10.00 6.01
C GLU A 46 -4.65 8.90 6.53
N GLY A 47 -3.34 8.99 6.23
CA GLY A 47 -2.33 8.06 6.73
C GLY A 47 -2.12 6.81 5.87
N LYS A 48 -2.65 6.76 4.63
CA LYS A 48 -2.53 5.60 3.72
C LYS A 48 -1.09 5.10 3.55
N SER A 49 -0.14 6.03 3.31
CA SER A 49 1.27 5.68 3.06
C SER A 49 1.94 5.11 4.32
N GLN A 50 1.61 5.64 5.50
CA GLN A 50 2.06 5.10 6.78
C GLN A 50 1.45 3.71 7.04
N VAL A 51 0.17 3.52 6.71
CA VAL A 51 -0.49 2.20 6.83
C VAL A 51 0.16 1.19 5.88
N ALA A 52 0.41 1.57 4.62
CA ALA A 52 1.06 0.69 3.64
C ALA A 52 2.46 0.27 4.11
N ALA A 53 3.28 1.23 4.59
CA ALA A 53 4.63 0.97 5.06
C ALA A 53 4.66 0.08 6.32
N ASN A 54 3.85 0.39 7.34
CA ASN A 54 3.79 -0.42 8.56
C ASN A 54 3.25 -1.84 8.31
N LEU A 55 2.27 -1.99 7.42
CA LEU A 55 1.76 -3.31 7.01
C LEU A 55 2.86 -4.12 6.30
N ALA A 56 3.60 -3.50 5.37
CA ALA A 56 4.72 -4.13 4.67
C ALA A 56 5.81 -4.60 5.65
N VAL A 57 6.15 -3.77 6.65
CA VAL A 57 7.09 -4.15 7.73
C VAL A 57 6.61 -5.38 8.47
N THR A 58 5.33 -5.43 8.90
CA THR A 58 4.82 -6.58 9.67
C THR A 58 4.75 -7.86 8.85
N LEU A 59 4.47 -7.77 7.54
CA LEU A 59 4.51 -8.92 6.63
C LEU A 59 5.94 -9.46 6.47
N ALA A 60 6.91 -8.57 6.27
CA ALA A 60 8.33 -8.94 6.15
C ALA A 60 8.88 -9.55 7.45
N GLN A 61 8.58 -8.94 8.60
CA GLN A 61 8.96 -9.47 9.93
C GLN A 61 8.39 -10.86 10.22
N SER A 62 7.30 -11.26 9.55
CA SER A 62 6.76 -12.64 9.65
C SER A 62 7.39 -13.62 8.65
N GLY A 63 8.52 -13.26 8.02
CA GLY A 63 9.28 -14.12 7.10
C GLY A 63 8.76 -14.11 5.66
N ASN A 64 7.82 -13.23 5.30
CA ASN A 64 7.30 -13.15 3.95
C ASN A 64 8.12 -12.17 3.12
N LYS A 65 8.61 -12.58 1.95
CA LYS A 65 9.18 -11.65 0.98
C LYS A 65 8.11 -10.62 0.57
N THR A 66 8.37 -9.35 0.85
CA THR A 66 7.41 -8.27 0.66
C THR A 66 8.04 -7.15 -0.17
N ILE A 67 7.29 -6.63 -1.13
CA ILE A 67 7.66 -5.43 -1.89
C ILE A 67 6.63 -4.34 -1.56
N LEU A 68 7.12 -3.18 -1.10
CA LEU A 68 6.31 -1.97 -0.97
C LEU A 68 6.52 -1.11 -2.21
N VAL A 69 5.44 -0.77 -2.91
CA VAL A 69 5.46 0.01 -4.15
C VAL A 69 4.81 1.36 -3.91
N ASP A 70 5.52 2.43 -4.20
CA ASP A 70 4.94 3.77 -4.26
C ASP A 70 4.27 3.99 -5.62
N ALA A 71 2.96 3.78 -5.68
CA ALA A 71 2.13 3.99 -6.86
C ALA A 71 1.33 5.31 -6.81
N ASP A 72 1.60 6.17 -5.82
CA ASP A 72 1.11 7.55 -5.81
C ASP A 72 2.01 8.41 -6.72
N LEU A 73 1.79 8.30 -8.04
CA LEU A 73 2.56 9.03 -9.04
C LEU A 73 2.21 10.52 -9.12
N ARG A 74 1.42 11.03 -8.15
CA ARG A 74 1.07 12.45 -8.03
C ARG A 74 1.74 13.11 -6.83
N LYS A 75 1.74 12.43 -5.69
CA LYS A 75 2.33 12.89 -4.43
C LYS A 75 2.99 11.70 -3.70
N PRO A 76 4.10 11.17 -4.25
CA PRO A 76 4.77 10.02 -3.67
C PRO A 76 5.30 10.35 -2.28
N ALA A 77 5.24 9.40 -1.37
CA ALA A 77 5.63 9.58 0.01
C ALA A 77 6.63 8.54 0.51
N GLN A 78 6.71 7.37 -0.14
CA GLN A 78 7.52 6.27 0.38
C GLN A 78 9.01 6.59 0.40
N HIS A 79 9.54 7.30 -0.59
CA HIS A 79 10.94 7.73 -0.59
C HIS A 79 11.28 8.64 0.61
N THR A 80 10.35 9.49 1.05
CA THR A 80 10.52 10.34 2.23
C THR A 80 10.40 9.52 3.52
N ILE A 81 9.42 8.63 3.61
CA ILE A 81 9.22 7.74 4.78
C ILE A 81 10.48 6.89 5.00
N TRP A 82 11.05 6.34 3.93
CA TRP A 82 12.21 5.46 3.99
C TRP A 82 13.56 6.19 3.86
N ASN A 83 13.54 7.52 3.83
CA ASN A 83 14.74 8.38 3.70
C ASN A 83 15.66 7.92 2.56
N THR A 84 15.11 7.74 1.36
CA THR A 84 15.83 7.26 0.18
C THR A 84 15.61 8.16 -1.03
N LYS A 85 16.41 7.95 -2.09
CA LYS A 85 16.24 8.68 -3.36
C LYS A 85 15.02 8.17 -4.14
N ASN A 86 14.46 9.05 -4.96
CA ASN A 86 13.32 8.76 -5.85
C ASN A 86 13.66 8.96 -7.34
N GLU A 87 14.88 8.62 -7.74
CA GLU A 87 15.35 8.81 -9.13
C GLU A 87 14.87 7.71 -10.07
N ARG A 88 14.83 6.48 -9.56
CA ARG A 88 14.40 5.25 -10.27
C ARG A 88 13.37 4.51 -9.44
N GLY A 89 12.34 3.98 -10.10
CA GLY A 89 11.26 3.30 -9.40
C GLY A 89 10.23 2.72 -10.36
N LEU A 90 8.96 2.75 -9.97
CA LEU A 90 7.85 2.22 -10.75
C LEU A 90 7.80 2.82 -12.16
N THR A 91 7.93 4.14 -12.30
CA THR A 91 7.94 4.81 -13.61
C THR A 91 9.10 4.37 -14.49
N THR A 92 10.26 4.05 -13.91
CA THR A 92 11.38 3.48 -14.66
C THR A 92 11.01 2.13 -15.27
N MET A 93 10.36 1.24 -14.51
CA MET A 93 9.88 -0.03 -15.02
C MET A 93 8.81 0.12 -16.11
N MET A 94 8.01 1.19 -16.03
CA MET A 94 6.96 1.48 -17.01
C MET A 94 7.53 1.97 -18.35
N LEU A 95 8.65 2.70 -18.33
CA LEU A 95 9.19 3.41 -19.49
C LEU A 95 10.44 2.74 -20.09
N ASP A 96 11.16 1.91 -19.31
CA ASP A 96 12.39 1.23 -19.72
C ASP A 96 12.22 -0.29 -19.66
N ASN A 97 12.41 -0.95 -20.83
CA ASN A 97 12.30 -2.41 -20.93
C ASN A 97 13.39 -3.14 -20.13
N SER A 98 14.58 -2.56 -20.00
CA SER A 98 15.67 -3.15 -19.23
C SER A 98 15.33 -3.22 -17.73
N ALA A 99 14.59 -2.24 -17.22
CA ALA A 99 14.16 -2.17 -15.83
C ALA A 99 13.10 -3.24 -15.44
N VAL A 100 12.45 -3.87 -16.41
CA VAL A 100 11.56 -5.01 -16.14
C VAL A 100 12.35 -6.27 -15.83
N SER A 101 13.44 -6.49 -16.56
CA SER A 101 14.33 -7.62 -16.31
C SER A 101 15.11 -7.46 -15.01
N SER A 102 15.50 -6.22 -14.69
CA SER A 102 16.21 -5.84 -13.46
C SER A 102 15.50 -4.69 -12.75
N PRO A 103 14.44 -4.97 -11.99
CA PRO A 103 13.66 -3.95 -11.28
C PRO A 103 14.53 -3.14 -10.32
N PRO A 104 14.38 -1.80 -10.24
CA PRO A 104 15.13 -0.94 -9.34
C PRO A 104 14.59 -1.02 -7.90
N LEU A 105 14.56 -2.24 -7.36
CA LEU A 105 14.19 -2.50 -5.99
C LEU A 105 15.32 -2.07 -5.05
N LEU A 106 14.96 -1.39 -3.99
CA LEU A 106 15.87 -0.94 -2.94
C LEU A 106 15.72 -1.86 -1.72
N ASP A 107 16.81 -2.44 -1.27
CA ASP A 107 16.81 -3.17 0.00
C ASP A 107 16.60 -2.18 1.15
N THR A 108 15.81 -2.58 2.13
CA THR A 108 15.59 -1.81 3.36
C THR A 108 16.38 -2.41 4.53
N GLU A 109 16.39 -1.71 5.67
CA GLU A 109 16.96 -2.26 6.92
C GLU A 109 16.13 -3.42 7.49
N ILE A 110 14.95 -3.68 6.94
CA ILE A 110 14.05 -4.76 7.38
C ILE A 110 14.26 -5.96 6.46
N GLU A 111 14.70 -7.06 7.05
CA GLU A 111 14.86 -8.32 6.33
C GLU A 111 13.55 -8.71 5.61
N ASN A 112 13.65 -9.23 4.38
CA ASN A 112 12.54 -9.60 3.51
C ASN A 112 11.68 -8.44 3.01
N LEU A 113 12.06 -7.16 3.21
CA LEU A 113 11.33 -6.01 2.70
C LEU A 113 12.17 -5.24 1.66
N GLN A 114 11.64 -5.13 0.45
CA GLN A 114 12.19 -4.27 -0.59
C GLN A 114 11.22 -3.13 -0.91
N LEU A 115 11.77 -1.98 -1.29
CA LEU A 115 11.02 -0.80 -1.67
C LEU A 115 11.17 -0.54 -3.17
N LEU A 116 10.07 -0.30 -3.85
CA LEU A 116 10.01 0.27 -5.20
C LEU A 116 9.41 1.67 -5.09
N THR A 117 10.24 2.70 -5.14
CA THR A 117 9.78 4.09 -5.13
C THR A 117 9.00 4.42 -6.40
N SER A 118 8.37 5.59 -6.47
CA SER A 118 7.63 6.00 -7.67
C SER A 118 8.55 6.23 -8.89
N GLY A 119 9.77 6.70 -8.64
CA GLY A 119 10.64 7.23 -9.68
C GLY A 119 10.22 8.66 -10.11
N VAL A 120 10.72 9.10 -11.25
CA VAL A 120 10.40 10.43 -11.81
C VAL A 120 8.91 10.49 -12.16
N LEU A 121 8.24 11.57 -11.74
CA LEU A 121 6.80 11.70 -11.94
C LEU A 121 6.43 11.87 -13.42
N PRO A 122 5.48 11.09 -13.94
CA PRO A 122 5.05 11.19 -15.32
C PRO A 122 4.01 12.30 -15.51
N PRO A 123 3.87 12.84 -16.73
CA PRO A 123 2.85 13.85 -17.03
C PRO A 123 1.42 13.30 -16.96
N ALA A 124 1.22 11.98 -17.23
CA ALA A 124 -0.07 11.32 -17.29
C ALA A 124 -0.08 10.04 -16.45
N PRO A 125 -0.18 10.12 -15.10
CA PRO A 125 -0.13 8.96 -14.21
C PRO A 125 -1.20 7.90 -14.51
N ALA A 126 -2.45 8.32 -14.75
CA ALA A 126 -3.58 7.43 -15.00
C ALA A 126 -3.36 6.56 -16.25
N ASP A 127 -2.80 7.14 -17.32
CA ASP A 127 -2.55 6.43 -18.59
C ASP A 127 -1.49 5.33 -18.37
N LEU A 128 -0.44 5.62 -17.62
CA LEU A 128 0.58 4.63 -17.26
C LEU A 128 -0.03 3.49 -16.44
N LEU A 129 -0.76 3.81 -15.37
CA LEU A 129 -1.32 2.80 -14.46
C LEU A 129 -2.39 1.93 -15.13
N SER A 130 -3.12 2.46 -16.13
CA SER A 130 -4.10 1.69 -16.90
C SER A 130 -3.49 0.80 -17.98
N SER A 131 -2.26 1.06 -18.39
CA SER A 131 -1.60 0.40 -19.52
C SER A 131 -1.40 -1.11 -19.32
N GLN A 132 -1.19 -1.84 -20.44
CA GLN A 132 -0.78 -3.24 -20.44
C GLN A 132 0.57 -3.42 -19.74
N ARG A 133 1.46 -2.43 -19.87
CA ARG A 133 2.77 -2.44 -19.22
C ARG A 133 2.66 -2.53 -17.70
N MET A 134 1.69 -1.88 -17.07
CA MET A 134 1.46 -2.02 -15.63
C MET A 134 1.14 -3.47 -15.24
N SER A 135 0.38 -4.19 -16.04
CA SER A 135 0.08 -5.60 -15.79
C SER A 135 1.33 -6.49 -15.90
N GLU A 136 2.24 -6.19 -16.84
CA GLU A 136 3.54 -6.87 -16.97
C GLU A 136 4.42 -6.59 -15.74
N VAL A 137 4.50 -5.33 -15.29
CA VAL A 137 5.24 -4.94 -14.09
C VAL A 137 4.70 -5.68 -12.85
N ILE A 138 3.38 -5.74 -12.67
CA ILE A 138 2.76 -6.50 -11.58
C ILE A 138 3.16 -7.98 -11.66
N GLY A 139 3.14 -8.59 -12.86
CA GLY A 139 3.57 -9.98 -13.06
C GLY A 139 5.02 -10.23 -12.66
N VAL A 140 5.92 -9.30 -13.02
CA VAL A 140 7.34 -9.35 -12.66
C VAL A 140 7.55 -9.25 -11.15
N LEU A 141 6.80 -8.40 -10.46
CA LEU A 141 6.87 -8.26 -9.02
C LEU A 141 6.30 -9.51 -8.31
N LYS A 142 5.19 -10.07 -8.81
CA LYS A 142 4.57 -11.31 -8.29
C LYS A 142 5.52 -12.50 -8.31
N ALA A 143 6.45 -12.55 -9.27
CA ALA A 143 7.47 -13.60 -9.33
C ALA A 143 8.58 -13.47 -8.28
N ARG A 144 8.65 -12.35 -7.54
CA ARG A 144 9.76 -12.03 -6.63
C ARG A 144 9.36 -11.98 -5.15
N ALA A 145 8.07 -11.81 -4.85
CA ALA A 145 7.61 -11.63 -3.48
C ALA A 145 6.30 -12.37 -3.21
N ASN A 146 6.05 -12.68 -1.93
CA ASN A 146 4.80 -13.26 -1.45
C ASN A 146 3.69 -12.20 -1.37
N TYR A 147 4.07 -10.96 -0.99
CA TYR A 147 3.17 -9.82 -0.89
C TYR A 147 3.74 -8.59 -1.59
N ILE A 148 2.88 -7.88 -2.31
CA ILE A 148 3.20 -6.62 -2.96
C ILE A 148 2.15 -5.60 -2.54
N ILE A 149 2.57 -4.60 -1.78
CA ILE A 149 1.69 -3.55 -1.23
C ILE A 149 1.86 -2.29 -2.10
N PHE A 150 0.79 -1.86 -2.72
CA PHE A 150 0.76 -0.65 -3.55
C PHE A 150 0.17 0.51 -2.74
N ASP A 151 0.99 1.51 -2.41
CA ASP A 151 0.53 2.80 -1.88
C ASP A 151 0.04 3.65 -3.03
N SER A 152 -1.22 4.03 -3.04
CA SER A 152 -1.87 4.74 -4.16
C SER A 152 -2.43 6.10 -3.73
N PRO A 153 -2.72 7.03 -4.66
CA PRO A 153 -3.39 8.27 -4.30
C PRO A 153 -4.79 8.03 -3.72
N PRO A 154 -5.37 9.04 -3.03
CA PRO A 154 -6.74 8.96 -2.54
C PRO A 154 -7.72 8.73 -3.69
N ILE A 155 -8.66 7.80 -3.52
CA ILE A 155 -9.54 7.33 -4.59
C ILE A 155 -10.56 8.39 -5.05
N LEU A 156 -10.92 9.35 -4.20
CA LEU A 156 -11.79 10.45 -4.58
C LEU A 156 -11.06 11.62 -5.22
N ALA A 157 -9.72 11.62 -5.18
CA ALA A 157 -8.91 12.69 -5.76
C ALA A 157 -8.52 12.44 -7.22
N ALA A 158 -8.40 11.15 -7.61
CA ALA A 158 -7.96 10.75 -8.95
C ALA A 158 -8.45 9.34 -9.29
N THR A 159 -8.50 9.03 -10.59
CA THR A 159 -8.90 7.70 -11.09
C THR A 159 -7.81 6.64 -10.93
N ASP A 160 -6.60 7.03 -10.61
CA ASP A 160 -5.41 6.19 -10.49
C ASP A 160 -5.61 4.96 -9.60
N ALA A 161 -6.13 5.18 -8.37
CA ALA A 161 -6.40 4.10 -7.44
C ALA A 161 -7.49 3.15 -7.95
N THR A 162 -8.53 3.69 -8.60
CA THR A 162 -9.60 2.91 -9.21
C THR A 162 -9.07 2.04 -10.34
N LEU A 163 -8.25 2.60 -11.25
CA LEU A 163 -7.63 1.86 -12.36
C LEU A 163 -6.70 0.76 -11.85
N LEU A 164 -5.87 1.08 -10.86
CA LEU A 164 -4.94 0.12 -10.29
C LEU A 164 -5.67 -1.02 -9.55
N SER A 165 -6.78 -0.71 -8.86
CA SER A 165 -7.56 -1.71 -8.11
C SER A 165 -8.12 -2.84 -8.99
N THR A 166 -8.36 -2.60 -10.28
CA THR A 166 -8.84 -3.62 -11.22
C THR A 166 -7.78 -4.64 -11.64
N LYS A 167 -6.50 -4.35 -11.35
CA LYS A 167 -5.35 -5.19 -11.69
C LYS A 167 -4.78 -5.95 -10.50
N LEU A 168 -5.27 -5.67 -9.28
CA LEU A 168 -4.73 -6.19 -8.02
C LEU A 168 -5.72 -7.16 -7.36
N ASP A 169 -5.20 -8.03 -6.48
CA ASP A 169 -5.99 -9.11 -5.86
C ASP A 169 -6.93 -8.58 -4.76
N GLY A 170 -6.63 -7.39 -4.19
CA GLY A 170 -7.48 -6.79 -3.16
C GLY A 170 -7.18 -5.31 -2.91
N SER A 171 -8.09 -4.65 -2.22
CA SER A 171 -8.00 -3.24 -1.84
C SER A 171 -8.31 -3.04 -0.37
N LEU A 172 -7.49 -2.23 0.31
CA LEU A 172 -7.64 -1.82 1.69
C LEU A 172 -7.93 -0.32 1.74
N LEU A 173 -9.06 0.07 2.34
CA LEU A 173 -9.46 1.46 2.46
C LEU A 173 -9.02 2.04 3.80
N VAL A 174 -8.19 3.07 3.78
CA VAL A 174 -7.79 3.79 4.98
C VAL A 174 -8.74 4.95 5.23
N ILE A 175 -9.23 5.05 6.46
CA ILE A 175 -10.17 6.06 6.95
C ILE A 175 -9.55 6.70 8.19
N ARG A 176 -9.48 8.02 8.26
CA ARG A 176 -8.93 8.71 9.43
C ARG A 176 -10.01 9.04 10.46
N ALA A 177 -9.85 8.53 11.69
CA ALA A 177 -10.74 8.81 12.78
C ALA A 177 -10.79 10.32 13.06
N GLY A 178 -12.00 10.85 13.28
CA GLY A 178 -12.25 12.26 13.59
C GLY A 178 -12.03 13.22 12.40
N SER A 179 -11.68 12.73 11.21
CA SER A 179 -11.40 13.56 10.02
C SER A 179 -12.20 13.15 8.79
N THR A 180 -12.17 11.86 8.42
CA THR A 180 -12.92 11.38 7.26
C THR A 180 -14.42 11.46 7.50
N ARG A 181 -15.14 12.14 6.62
CA ARG A 181 -16.60 12.15 6.66
C ARG A 181 -17.17 10.80 6.26
N ARG A 182 -18.23 10.37 6.91
CA ARG A 182 -18.89 9.09 6.58
C ARG A 182 -19.30 9.01 5.11
N GLU A 183 -19.78 10.12 4.56
CA GLU A 183 -20.17 10.21 3.14
C GLU A 183 -18.98 9.96 2.20
N ASP A 184 -17.81 10.53 2.50
CA ASP A 184 -16.60 10.34 1.69
C ASP A 184 -16.10 8.90 1.79
N ALA A 185 -16.14 8.27 2.96
CA ALA A 185 -15.82 6.86 3.10
C ALA A 185 -16.77 5.96 2.28
N LEU A 186 -18.08 6.25 2.29
CA LEU A 186 -19.06 5.53 1.49
C LEU A 186 -18.83 5.76 -0.02
N ARG A 187 -18.55 6.97 -0.46
CA ARG A 187 -18.22 7.28 -1.86
C ARG A 187 -16.94 6.57 -2.32
N ALA A 188 -15.92 6.53 -1.46
CA ALA A 188 -14.66 5.81 -1.73
C ALA A 188 -14.93 4.31 -1.92
N ARG A 189 -15.69 3.70 -1.03
CA ARG A 189 -16.14 2.31 -1.15
C ARG A 189 -16.91 2.07 -2.46
N GLN A 190 -17.91 2.90 -2.76
CA GLN A 190 -18.69 2.80 -4.01
C GLN A 190 -17.82 2.93 -5.26
N SER A 191 -16.76 3.74 -5.22
CA SER A 191 -15.84 3.88 -6.35
C SER A 191 -15.08 2.57 -6.63
N LEU A 192 -14.69 1.82 -5.61
CA LEU A 192 -14.10 0.49 -5.74
C LEU A 192 -15.13 -0.54 -6.22
N GLU A 193 -16.34 -0.53 -5.66
CA GLU A 193 -17.42 -1.47 -6.01
C GLU A 193 -17.85 -1.33 -7.47
N ARG A 194 -17.90 -0.11 -8.01
CA ARG A 194 -18.26 0.16 -9.41
C ARG A 194 -17.34 -0.51 -10.43
N VAL A 195 -16.09 -0.72 -10.07
CA VAL A 195 -15.12 -1.40 -10.94
C VAL A 195 -14.89 -2.86 -10.52
N HIS A 196 -15.77 -3.39 -9.66
CA HIS A 196 -15.71 -4.75 -9.14
C HIS A 196 -14.38 -5.07 -8.41
N ALA A 197 -13.73 -4.05 -7.85
CA ALA A 197 -12.52 -4.29 -7.05
C ALA A 197 -12.87 -5.03 -5.76
N ARG A 198 -12.08 -6.04 -5.41
CA ARG A 198 -12.25 -6.79 -4.17
C ARG A 198 -11.81 -5.94 -2.99
N ILE A 199 -12.76 -5.48 -2.17
CA ILE A 199 -12.47 -4.76 -0.92
C ILE A 199 -12.24 -5.79 0.18
N ILE A 200 -11.01 -5.82 0.73
CA ILE A 200 -10.62 -6.73 1.80
C ILE A 200 -11.09 -6.23 3.16
N GLY A 201 -11.12 -4.91 3.33
CA GLY A 201 -11.55 -4.27 4.56
C GLY A 201 -11.19 -2.79 4.62
N ALA A 202 -11.33 -2.23 5.80
CA ALA A 202 -10.93 -0.85 6.09
C ALA A 202 -10.05 -0.78 7.34
N VAL A 203 -9.16 0.22 7.36
CA VAL A 203 -8.31 0.55 8.50
C VAL A 203 -8.72 1.92 9.03
N LEU A 204 -9.02 2.01 10.30
CA LEU A 204 -9.26 3.27 10.98
C LEU A 204 -7.92 3.80 11.52
N SER A 205 -7.32 4.76 10.81
CA SER A 205 -6.09 5.41 11.22
C SER A 205 -6.34 6.49 12.27
N ASN A 206 -5.34 6.79 13.10
CA ASN A 206 -5.43 7.80 14.15
C ASN A 206 -6.64 7.60 15.09
N ALA A 207 -7.05 6.35 15.30
CA ALA A 207 -8.10 6.03 16.26
C ALA A 207 -7.60 6.30 17.69
N PRO A 208 -8.44 6.91 18.55
CA PRO A 208 -8.09 7.02 19.97
C PRO A 208 -7.94 5.64 20.57
N HIS A 209 -6.99 5.47 21.49
CA HIS A 209 -6.83 4.24 22.22
C HIS A 209 -8.10 3.97 23.04
N GLU A 210 -8.83 2.92 22.69
CA GLU A 210 -9.72 2.32 23.68
C GLU A 210 -8.83 1.65 24.73
N THR A 211 -8.81 2.22 25.94
CA THR A 211 -8.33 1.50 27.12
C THR A 211 -9.25 0.29 27.28
N THR A 212 -8.82 -0.85 26.76
CA THR A 212 -9.50 -2.13 27.04
C THR A 212 -9.48 -2.26 28.56
N ARG A 213 -10.60 -1.99 29.22
CA ARG A 213 -10.79 -2.40 30.62
C ARG A 213 -10.76 -3.92 30.58
N TYR A 214 -9.60 -4.48 30.91
CA TYR A 214 -9.56 -5.89 31.32
C TYR A 214 -10.49 -6.00 32.51
N TYR A 215 -11.55 -6.76 32.37
CA TYR A 215 -12.34 -7.20 33.49
C TYR A 215 -11.42 -8.00 34.41
N GLY A 216 -11.09 -7.39 35.56
CA GLY A 216 -10.48 -8.10 36.69
C GLY A 216 -11.54 -8.97 37.39
#